data_b25c657ccc341dbf5160284181b1ce27
#
_entry.id   b25c657ccc341dbf5160284181b1ce27
#
_cell.length_a   1.000
_cell.length_b   1.000
_cell.length_c   1.000
_cell.angle_alpha   90.00
_cell.angle_beta   90.00
_cell.angle_gamma   90.00
#
_symmetry.space_group_name_H-M   'P 1'
#
loop_
_entity.id
_entity.type
_entity.pdbx_description
1 polymer ?
#
loop_
_entity_poly.entity_id
_entity_poly.type
_entity_poly.pdbx_seq_one_letter_code
_entity_poly.pdbx_strand_id
1 'polypeptide(L)'
;MIALPYDYFLIAWFVLAAGSTAYVAFDQFNGNPEPTVMKWGFILVTLYMGPFGLLLYVLADKEPRPGEHEHFTSPLWKQGVGSTIHCVAGDATGIILAATVTALLGLPMWIDLIVEYIAGFSFGLFIFQSLFMKKMMGGTYWENVRKSFMPEFISMNAMMAGMAPTMSLLMMGRDMRAMDPLEFVFWGVMSLGVMVGFTTAYPFNVWMVKKKVKHGLMTERPEAAGQQRDMSGMKSETGQMSDEQMSHMEGHGGQQKAKKSGDREASPGGGHQMGGDATTPQLAALAGVTSFLLISGMVIPGFSVNLGLSARDVDGSIMPPGMINTFDLPGEAMKDMAAVKPRQVAYVAAPDARGDKVLAPRIENGVKVFDIKAEIIRWNILPDVAVEAYAYNRQVPGPRLQVTEGDHVRINFRNALPESTTVHWHGLIVPNEMDGPANVTQDPVPRGGSYTYEFDVGQSGTYFYHSHDHPDRQQALGLYGALLIAPKDPSAEVKADLDYAIQLQEWLKREWLTY
;
A
#
# COMPACT_ATOMS: atom_id res chain seq x y z
N MET A 1 -7.84 14.71 -5.17
CA MET A 1 -8.18 16.12 -4.79
C MET A 1 -6.90 16.83 -4.35
N ILE A 2 -6.66 18.08 -4.76
CA ILE A 2 -5.50 18.86 -4.29
C ILE A 2 -5.87 19.42 -2.91
N ALA A 3 -5.26 18.87 -1.85
CA ALA A 3 -5.57 19.23 -0.47
C ALA A 3 -4.36 19.72 0.32
N LEU A 4 -3.15 19.33 -0.07
CA LEU A 4 -1.91 19.66 0.63
C LEU A 4 -0.84 20.21 -0.34
N PRO A 5 0.13 20.99 0.15
CA PRO A 5 1.17 21.58 -0.69
C PRO A 5 1.96 20.56 -1.53
N TYR A 6 2.19 19.36 -1.01
CA TYR A 6 2.92 18.33 -1.75
C TYR A 6 2.12 17.68 -2.89
N ASP A 7 0.79 17.88 -2.98
CA ASP A 7 0.01 17.43 -4.14
C ASP A 7 0.50 18.13 -5.43
N TYR A 8 0.90 19.40 -5.34
CA TYR A 8 1.52 20.12 -6.48
C TYR A 8 2.88 19.53 -6.85
N PHE A 9 3.67 19.10 -5.86
CA PHE A 9 4.92 18.38 -6.12
C PHE A 9 4.64 17.05 -6.84
N LEU A 10 3.62 16.29 -6.43
CA LEU A 10 3.25 15.04 -7.09
C LEU A 10 2.81 15.24 -8.54
N ILE A 11 2.03 16.30 -8.83
CA ILE A 11 1.66 16.64 -10.20
C ILE A 11 2.91 16.93 -11.04
N ALA A 12 3.82 17.76 -10.52
CA ALA A 12 5.09 18.05 -11.20
C ALA A 12 5.94 16.79 -11.38
N TRP A 13 5.99 15.92 -10.38
CA TRP A 13 6.67 14.62 -10.44
C TRP A 13 6.14 13.75 -11.58
N PHE A 14 4.82 13.59 -11.70
CA PHE A 14 4.23 12.76 -12.75
C PHE A 14 4.39 13.35 -14.15
N VAL A 15 4.36 14.68 -14.29
CA VAL A 15 4.70 15.34 -15.56
C VAL A 15 6.14 15.03 -15.96
N LEU A 16 7.09 15.15 -15.02
CA LEU A 16 8.49 14.81 -15.24
C LEU A 16 8.67 13.30 -15.52
N ALA A 17 7.93 12.43 -14.83
CA ALA A 17 7.97 10.99 -15.06
C ALA A 17 7.49 10.64 -16.48
N ALA A 18 6.38 11.23 -16.92
CA ALA A 18 5.89 11.05 -18.28
C ALA A 18 6.91 11.53 -19.34
N GLY A 19 7.50 12.72 -19.16
CA GLY A 19 8.54 13.24 -20.03
C GLY A 19 9.80 12.37 -20.07
N SER A 20 10.25 11.91 -18.89
CA SER A 20 11.38 10.98 -18.75
C SER A 20 11.13 9.66 -19.46
N THR A 21 9.94 9.09 -19.28
CA THR A 21 9.53 7.82 -19.90
C THR A 21 9.46 7.96 -21.43
N ALA A 22 8.87 9.04 -21.93
CA ALA A 22 8.81 9.31 -23.36
C ALA A 22 10.22 9.45 -23.98
N TYR A 23 11.12 10.14 -23.29
CA TYR A 23 12.51 10.26 -23.73
C TYR A 23 13.23 8.92 -23.77
N VAL A 24 13.15 8.12 -22.69
CA VAL A 24 13.79 6.80 -22.64
C VAL A 24 13.20 5.88 -23.71
N ALA A 25 11.88 5.87 -23.91
CA ALA A 25 11.25 5.07 -24.95
C ALA A 25 11.74 5.47 -26.35
N PHE A 26 11.80 6.77 -26.63
CA PHE A 26 12.30 7.26 -27.92
C PHE A 26 13.76 6.85 -28.15
N ASP A 27 14.65 7.05 -27.19
CA ASP A 27 16.08 6.76 -27.32
C ASP A 27 16.34 5.24 -27.43
N GLN A 28 15.66 4.43 -26.63
CA GLN A 28 15.75 2.96 -26.63
C GLN A 28 15.36 2.33 -27.98
N PHE A 29 14.32 2.84 -28.63
CA PHE A 29 13.87 2.29 -29.91
C PHE A 29 14.61 2.87 -31.13
N ASN A 30 15.23 4.06 -31.02
CA ASN A 30 15.90 4.71 -32.15
C ASN A 30 17.42 4.55 -32.18
N GLY A 31 18.10 4.24 -31.08
CA GLY A 31 19.54 4.25 -31.03
C GLY A 31 20.22 3.20 -30.18
N ASN A 32 19.55 2.72 -29.12
CA ASN A 32 20.21 1.83 -28.17
C ASN A 32 20.19 0.37 -28.61
N PRO A 33 21.34 -0.36 -28.62
CA PRO A 33 21.46 -1.74 -29.08
C PRO A 33 21.09 -2.79 -28.02
N GLU A 34 20.25 -2.45 -27.03
CA GLU A 34 19.76 -3.42 -26.03
C GLU A 34 18.70 -4.37 -26.60
N PRO A 35 18.58 -5.60 -26.06
CA PRO A 35 17.46 -6.50 -26.36
C PRO A 35 16.10 -5.88 -26.05
N THR A 36 15.08 -6.23 -26.83
CA THR A 36 13.74 -5.67 -26.70
C THR A 36 13.18 -5.76 -25.27
N VAL A 37 13.48 -6.83 -24.53
CA VAL A 37 13.04 -7.02 -23.15
C VAL A 37 13.66 -5.97 -22.22
N MET A 38 14.95 -5.69 -22.39
CA MET A 38 15.67 -4.69 -21.60
C MET A 38 15.17 -3.28 -21.92
N LYS A 39 14.86 -2.99 -23.20
CA LYS A 39 14.22 -1.72 -23.59
C LYS A 39 12.94 -1.48 -22.82
N TRP A 40 12.04 -2.47 -22.79
CA TRP A 40 10.81 -2.39 -21.99
C TRP A 40 11.09 -2.30 -20.50
N GLY A 41 12.13 -2.99 -20.01
CA GLY A 41 12.56 -2.90 -18.61
C GLY A 41 12.89 -1.45 -18.21
N PHE A 42 13.72 -0.77 -18.98
CA PHE A 42 14.07 0.64 -18.73
C PHE A 42 12.86 1.58 -18.86
N ILE A 43 11.99 1.36 -19.84
CA ILE A 43 10.77 2.17 -20.04
C ILE A 43 9.84 2.03 -18.82
N LEU A 44 9.54 0.81 -18.39
CA LEU A 44 8.64 0.54 -17.26
C LEU A 44 9.23 1.07 -15.94
N VAL A 45 10.51 0.82 -15.68
CA VAL A 45 11.15 1.34 -14.46
C VAL A 45 11.20 2.87 -14.48
N THR A 46 11.43 3.50 -15.64
CA THR A 46 11.37 4.97 -15.74
C THR A 46 9.94 5.47 -15.52
N LEU A 47 8.92 4.76 -15.97
CA LEU A 47 7.53 5.10 -15.69
C LEU A 47 7.23 5.09 -14.18
N TYR A 48 7.75 4.09 -13.46
CA TYR A 48 7.53 3.93 -12.02
C TYR A 48 8.39 4.88 -11.17
N MET A 49 9.64 5.11 -11.58
CA MET A 49 10.63 5.88 -10.81
C MET A 49 10.87 7.31 -11.35
N GLY A 50 10.21 7.68 -12.43
CA GLY A 50 10.30 9.03 -13.01
C GLY A 50 11.72 9.46 -13.40
N PRO A 51 12.13 10.70 -13.05
CA PRO A 51 13.47 11.22 -13.35
C PRO A 51 14.62 10.37 -12.80
N PHE A 52 14.39 9.62 -11.71
CA PHE A 52 15.40 8.71 -11.17
C PHE A 52 15.66 7.52 -12.11
N GLY A 53 14.61 6.95 -12.72
CA GLY A 53 14.75 5.93 -13.76
C GLY A 53 15.50 6.44 -14.99
N LEU A 54 15.21 7.68 -15.43
CA LEU A 54 15.95 8.33 -16.50
C LEU A 54 17.44 8.50 -16.14
N LEU A 55 17.76 8.91 -14.91
CA LEU A 55 19.13 9.03 -14.45
C LEU A 55 19.87 7.69 -14.52
N LEU A 56 19.24 6.61 -14.05
CA LEU A 56 19.80 5.26 -14.13
C LEU A 56 20.05 4.84 -15.57
N TYR A 57 19.10 5.12 -16.48
CA TYR A 57 19.26 4.85 -17.91
C TYR A 57 20.47 5.58 -18.50
N VAL A 58 20.57 6.89 -18.30
CA VAL A 58 21.67 7.70 -18.86
C VAL A 58 23.04 7.26 -18.32
N LEU A 59 23.12 6.93 -17.03
CA LEU A 59 24.38 6.59 -16.40
C LEU A 59 24.83 5.14 -16.70
N ALA A 60 23.90 4.20 -16.90
CA ALA A 60 24.23 2.81 -16.98
C ALA A 60 24.12 2.19 -18.38
N ASP A 61 23.15 2.65 -19.20
CA ASP A 61 22.77 1.96 -20.44
C ASP A 61 22.83 2.82 -21.71
N LYS A 62 22.60 4.13 -21.63
CA LYS A 62 22.58 4.98 -22.80
C LYS A 62 23.92 4.97 -23.53
N GLU A 63 23.94 4.53 -24.80
CA GLU A 63 25.15 4.48 -25.61
C GLU A 63 25.75 5.89 -25.81
N PRO A 64 27.00 6.15 -25.36
CA PRO A 64 27.59 7.49 -25.45
C PRO A 64 28.00 7.84 -26.89
N ARG A 65 28.43 6.82 -27.67
CA ARG A 65 28.79 6.94 -29.11
C ARG A 65 28.44 5.64 -29.81
N PRO A 66 28.01 5.69 -31.08
CA PRO A 66 27.71 4.49 -31.84
C PRO A 66 28.87 3.51 -31.85
N GLY A 67 28.62 2.29 -31.34
CA GLY A 67 29.63 1.23 -31.28
C GLY A 67 30.32 1.04 -29.94
N GLU A 68 30.14 1.92 -28.96
CA GLU A 68 30.79 1.87 -27.66
C GLU A 68 29.94 1.22 -26.54
N HIS A 69 28.71 0.78 -26.82
CA HIS A 69 27.76 0.30 -25.82
C HIS A 69 28.32 -0.84 -24.96
N GLU A 70 28.92 -1.86 -25.56
CA GLU A 70 29.47 -3.03 -24.83
C GLU A 70 30.57 -2.62 -23.85
N HIS A 71 31.50 -1.74 -24.29
CA HIS A 71 32.53 -1.20 -23.41
C HIS A 71 31.93 -0.30 -22.33
N PHE A 72 30.95 0.54 -22.68
CA PHE A 72 30.28 1.45 -21.74
C PHE A 72 29.55 0.73 -20.63
N THR A 73 28.84 -0.37 -20.94
CA THR A 73 28.06 -1.16 -20.00
C THR A 73 28.85 -2.19 -19.21
N SER A 74 30.12 -2.45 -19.56
CA SER A 74 30.96 -3.48 -18.95
C SER A 74 31.24 -3.36 -17.44
N PRO A 75 31.28 -2.16 -16.80
CA PRO A 75 31.53 -2.03 -15.36
C PRO A 75 30.48 -2.78 -14.53
N LEU A 76 30.93 -3.51 -13.49
CA LEU A 76 30.07 -4.36 -12.66
C LEU A 76 28.85 -3.63 -12.06
N TRP A 77 29.02 -2.38 -11.64
CA TRP A 77 27.93 -1.59 -11.08
C TRP A 77 26.82 -1.33 -12.12
N LYS A 78 27.18 -1.08 -13.39
CA LYS A 78 26.22 -0.89 -14.48
C LYS A 78 25.52 -2.20 -14.83
N GLN A 79 26.27 -3.29 -14.87
CA GLN A 79 25.73 -4.62 -15.02
C GLN A 79 24.71 -4.95 -13.90
N GLY A 80 25.04 -4.56 -12.66
CA GLY A 80 24.12 -4.66 -11.52
C GLY A 80 22.86 -3.81 -11.68
N VAL A 81 22.98 -2.58 -12.23
CA VAL A 81 21.82 -1.74 -12.55
C VAL A 81 20.92 -2.44 -13.56
N GLY A 82 21.46 -2.93 -14.68
CA GLY A 82 20.67 -3.64 -15.69
C GLY A 82 19.95 -4.87 -15.14
N SER A 83 20.66 -5.69 -14.34
CA SER A 83 20.06 -6.84 -13.67
C SER A 83 18.91 -6.46 -12.73
N THR A 84 19.07 -5.34 -11.99
CA THR A 84 18.01 -4.85 -11.08
C THR A 84 16.84 -4.25 -11.85
N ILE A 85 17.10 -3.47 -12.91
CA ILE A 85 16.06 -2.93 -13.82
C ILE A 85 15.18 -4.06 -14.36
N HIS A 86 15.81 -5.14 -14.83
CA HIS A 86 15.08 -6.27 -15.39
C HIS A 86 14.11 -6.90 -14.39
N CYS A 87 14.55 -7.14 -13.14
CA CYS A 87 13.69 -7.72 -12.11
C CYS A 87 12.61 -6.74 -11.66
N VAL A 88 13.01 -5.49 -11.32
CA VAL A 88 12.07 -4.47 -10.85
C VAL A 88 11.00 -4.16 -11.89
N ALA A 89 11.31 -4.20 -13.18
CA ALA A 89 10.31 -4.02 -14.23
C ALA A 89 9.18 -5.07 -14.17
N GLY A 90 9.53 -6.33 -13.94
CA GLY A 90 8.57 -7.43 -13.79
C GLY A 90 7.83 -7.36 -12.45
N ASP A 91 8.59 -7.36 -11.38
CA ASP A 91 8.08 -7.42 -10.01
C ASP A 91 7.16 -6.21 -9.70
N ALA A 92 7.63 -4.99 -9.98
CA ALA A 92 6.85 -3.78 -9.72
C ALA A 92 5.55 -3.73 -10.54
N THR A 93 5.55 -4.24 -11.78
CA THR A 93 4.31 -4.32 -12.58
C THR A 93 3.28 -5.20 -11.89
N GLY A 94 3.68 -6.39 -11.42
CA GLY A 94 2.79 -7.29 -10.68
C GLY A 94 2.31 -6.71 -9.37
N ILE A 95 3.21 -6.08 -8.60
CA ILE A 95 2.89 -5.42 -7.31
C ILE A 95 1.88 -4.29 -7.52
N ILE A 96 2.13 -3.35 -8.44
CA ILE A 96 1.26 -2.18 -8.68
C ILE A 96 -0.13 -2.62 -9.15
N LEU A 97 -0.21 -3.62 -10.03
CA LEU A 97 -1.50 -4.17 -10.47
C LEU A 97 -2.25 -4.81 -9.29
N ALA A 98 -1.57 -5.59 -8.46
CA ALA A 98 -2.16 -6.22 -7.28
C ALA A 98 -2.63 -5.16 -6.27
N ALA A 99 -1.78 -4.20 -5.91
CA ALA A 99 -2.12 -3.11 -5.01
C ALA A 99 -3.36 -2.32 -5.46
N THR A 100 -3.47 -2.04 -6.76
CA THR A 100 -4.63 -1.36 -7.31
C THR A 100 -5.90 -2.20 -7.14
N VAL A 101 -5.83 -3.50 -7.43
CA VAL A 101 -6.99 -4.41 -7.33
C VAL A 101 -7.39 -4.62 -5.87
N THR A 102 -6.46 -4.89 -4.98
CA THR A 102 -6.73 -5.14 -3.55
C THR A 102 -7.26 -3.91 -2.83
N ALA A 103 -6.76 -2.71 -3.17
CA ALA A 103 -7.29 -1.45 -2.68
C ALA A 103 -8.74 -1.22 -3.14
N LEU A 104 -9.06 -1.46 -4.43
CA LEU A 104 -10.43 -1.38 -4.96
C LEU A 104 -11.38 -2.41 -4.32
N LEU A 105 -10.88 -3.61 -4.01
CA LEU A 105 -11.62 -4.63 -3.28
C LEU A 105 -11.80 -4.30 -1.80
N GLY A 106 -11.00 -3.38 -1.25
CA GLY A 106 -11.01 -3.00 0.16
C GLY A 106 -10.46 -4.10 1.05
N LEU A 107 -9.37 -4.75 0.62
CA LEU A 107 -8.70 -5.75 1.45
C LEU A 107 -7.81 -5.07 2.50
N PRO A 108 -7.66 -5.67 3.70
CA PRO A 108 -6.73 -5.17 4.71
C PRO A 108 -5.29 -5.15 4.19
N MET A 109 -4.49 -4.17 4.65
CA MET A 109 -3.10 -3.96 4.21
C MET A 109 -2.23 -5.22 4.36
N TRP A 110 -2.39 -6.03 5.40
CA TRP A 110 -1.60 -7.26 5.56
C TRP A 110 -1.90 -8.31 4.48
N ILE A 111 -3.16 -8.40 4.00
CA ILE A 111 -3.53 -9.27 2.86
C ILE A 111 -2.98 -8.68 1.58
N ASP A 112 -3.10 -7.35 1.41
CA ASP A 112 -2.59 -6.61 0.27
C ASP A 112 -1.10 -6.90 0.04
N LEU A 113 -0.25 -6.75 1.06
CA LEU A 113 1.19 -7.06 0.99
C LEU A 113 1.48 -8.51 0.56
N ILE A 114 0.68 -9.48 1.01
CA ILE A 114 0.85 -10.89 0.61
C ILE A 114 0.47 -11.08 -0.86
N VAL A 115 -0.65 -10.51 -1.29
CA VAL A 115 -1.13 -10.61 -2.68
C VAL A 115 -0.16 -9.91 -3.63
N GLU A 116 0.33 -8.74 -3.26
CA GLU A 116 1.36 -7.99 -3.99
C GLU A 116 2.65 -8.81 -4.16
N TYR A 117 3.13 -9.43 -3.07
CA TYR A 117 4.32 -10.28 -3.14
C TYR A 117 4.12 -11.44 -4.11
N ILE A 118 2.98 -12.16 -4.01
CA ILE A 118 2.70 -13.30 -4.88
C ILE A 118 2.56 -12.86 -6.34
N ALA A 119 1.86 -11.75 -6.58
CA ALA A 119 1.65 -11.22 -7.93
C ALA A 119 2.96 -10.72 -8.55
N GLY A 120 3.76 -9.93 -7.80
CA GLY A 120 5.06 -9.43 -8.24
C GLY A 120 6.00 -10.57 -8.59
N PHE A 121 6.21 -11.50 -7.66
CA PHE A 121 7.07 -12.68 -7.88
C PHE A 121 6.60 -13.52 -9.07
N SER A 122 5.30 -13.73 -9.21
CA SER A 122 4.75 -14.51 -10.33
C SER A 122 4.96 -13.80 -11.65
N PHE A 123 4.72 -12.50 -11.71
CA PHE A 123 4.88 -11.70 -12.93
C PHE A 123 6.37 -11.61 -13.33
N GLY A 124 7.26 -11.36 -12.38
CA GLY A 124 8.70 -11.35 -12.58
C GLY A 124 9.21 -12.69 -13.09
N LEU A 125 8.93 -13.79 -12.39
CA LEU A 125 9.44 -15.12 -12.72
C LEU A 125 8.85 -15.68 -14.03
N PHE A 126 7.51 -15.69 -14.16
CA PHE A 126 6.87 -16.40 -15.26
C PHE A 126 6.83 -15.58 -16.56
N ILE A 127 6.71 -14.26 -16.47
CA ILE A 127 6.60 -13.40 -17.64
C ILE A 127 7.96 -12.81 -18.01
N PHE A 128 8.55 -12.01 -17.13
CA PHE A 128 9.80 -11.32 -17.46
C PHE A 128 11.00 -12.26 -17.58
N GLN A 129 11.27 -13.08 -16.57
CA GLN A 129 12.43 -13.95 -16.57
C GLN A 129 12.29 -15.15 -17.51
N SER A 130 11.12 -15.75 -17.59
CA SER A 130 10.99 -17.03 -18.30
C SER A 130 10.44 -16.89 -19.71
N LEU A 131 9.40 -16.08 -19.92
CA LEU A 131 8.77 -15.92 -21.22
C LEU A 131 9.53 -14.95 -22.12
N PHE A 132 9.80 -13.75 -21.63
CA PHE A 132 10.44 -12.71 -22.43
C PHE A 132 11.91 -13.00 -22.69
N MET A 133 12.63 -13.59 -21.71
CA MET A 133 14.04 -13.97 -21.87
C MET A 133 14.28 -15.29 -22.60
N LYS A 134 13.23 -16.04 -22.94
CA LYS A 134 13.35 -17.36 -23.59
C LYS A 134 14.21 -17.34 -24.85
N LYS A 135 14.11 -16.29 -25.66
CA LYS A 135 14.89 -16.16 -26.90
C LYS A 135 16.39 -16.04 -26.64
N MET A 136 16.76 -15.44 -25.51
CA MET A 136 18.15 -15.18 -25.12
C MET A 136 18.77 -16.35 -24.34
N MET A 137 18.00 -16.96 -23.44
CA MET A 137 18.49 -18.07 -22.58
C MET A 137 18.48 -19.42 -23.29
N GLY A 138 17.67 -19.56 -24.36
CA GLY A 138 17.47 -20.87 -25.00
C GLY A 138 16.73 -21.86 -24.10
N GLY A 139 16.69 -23.14 -24.49
CA GLY A 139 16.06 -24.20 -23.69
C GLY A 139 14.53 -24.15 -23.67
N THR A 140 13.92 -24.94 -22.79
CA THR A 140 12.48 -24.99 -22.60
C THR A 140 12.02 -23.92 -21.61
N TYR A 141 10.74 -23.51 -21.70
CA TYR A 141 10.15 -22.54 -20.76
C TYR A 141 10.32 -22.97 -19.29
N TRP A 142 10.03 -24.21 -18.95
CA TRP A 142 10.12 -24.73 -17.59
C TRP A 142 11.55 -24.87 -17.08
N GLU A 143 12.52 -25.12 -17.95
CA GLU A 143 13.94 -25.07 -17.58
C GLU A 143 14.34 -23.63 -17.20
N ASN A 144 13.86 -22.63 -17.92
CA ASN A 144 14.12 -21.24 -17.62
C ASN A 144 13.45 -20.81 -16.31
N VAL A 145 12.19 -21.19 -16.06
CA VAL A 145 11.52 -20.99 -14.76
C VAL A 145 12.37 -21.56 -13.61
N ARG A 146 12.81 -22.81 -13.75
CA ARG A 146 13.60 -23.48 -12.70
C ARG A 146 14.97 -22.83 -12.46
N LYS A 147 15.64 -22.40 -13.52
CA LYS A 147 16.95 -21.72 -13.42
C LYS A 147 16.82 -20.32 -12.82
N SER A 148 15.76 -19.59 -13.16
CA SER A 148 15.53 -18.22 -12.71
C SER A 148 14.89 -18.14 -11.32
N PHE A 149 14.32 -19.23 -10.79
CA PHE A 149 13.57 -19.22 -9.52
C PHE A 149 14.36 -18.66 -8.36
N MET A 150 15.55 -19.22 -8.07
CA MET A 150 16.34 -18.80 -6.91
C MET A 150 16.88 -17.37 -7.04
N PRO A 151 17.44 -16.94 -8.18
CA PRO A 151 17.83 -15.55 -8.39
C PRO A 151 16.69 -14.57 -8.25
N GLU A 152 15.50 -14.92 -8.76
CA GLU A 152 14.32 -14.06 -8.66
C GLU A 152 13.77 -14.01 -7.23
N PHE A 153 13.71 -15.14 -6.54
CA PHE A 153 13.31 -15.22 -5.14
C PHE A 153 14.16 -14.31 -4.24
N ILE A 154 15.50 -14.33 -4.41
CA ILE A 154 16.41 -13.46 -3.65
C ILE A 154 16.17 -11.99 -3.98
N SER A 155 16.03 -11.66 -5.28
CA SER A 155 15.83 -10.28 -5.75
C SER A 155 14.50 -9.70 -5.27
N MET A 156 13.41 -10.45 -5.42
CA MET A 156 12.07 -10.07 -4.99
C MET A 156 11.98 -9.88 -3.47
N ASN A 157 12.55 -10.81 -2.69
CA ASN A 157 12.61 -10.66 -1.23
C ASN A 157 13.34 -9.38 -0.82
N ALA A 158 14.48 -9.09 -1.45
CA ALA A 158 15.26 -7.88 -1.16
C ALA A 158 14.51 -6.60 -1.59
N MET A 159 13.78 -6.63 -2.70
CA MET A 159 12.95 -5.53 -3.16
C MET A 159 11.80 -5.26 -2.20
N MET A 160 11.04 -6.27 -1.84
CA MET A 160 9.89 -6.12 -0.93
C MET A 160 10.32 -5.80 0.50
N ALA A 161 11.52 -6.19 0.93
CA ALA A 161 12.06 -5.78 2.23
C ALA A 161 12.17 -4.25 2.39
N GLY A 162 12.39 -3.52 1.30
CA GLY A 162 12.38 -2.06 1.28
C GLY A 162 11.01 -1.46 0.92
N MET A 163 10.34 -2.07 -0.05
CA MET A 163 9.07 -1.55 -0.59
C MET A 163 7.92 -1.69 0.43
N ALA A 164 7.75 -2.87 1.04
CA ALA A 164 6.66 -3.14 1.96
C ALA A 164 6.60 -2.18 3.17
N PRO A 165 7.70 -1.92 3.92
CA PRO A 165 7.65 -0.96 5.01
C PRO A 165 7.42 0.47 4.52
N THR A 166 7.95 0.86 3.35
CA THR A 166 7.73 2.19 2.77
C THR A 166 6.25 2.38 2.45
N MET A 167 5.62 1.42 1.80
CA MET A 167 4.19 1.47 1.47
C MET A 167 3.34 1.46 2.74
N SER A 168 3.56 0.50 3.64
CA SER A 168 2.77 0.37 4.87
C SER A 168 2.82 1.65 5.73
N LEU A 169 4.01 2.21 5.96
CA LEU A 169 4.16 3.41 6.80
C LEU A 169 3.58 4.67 6.15
N LEU A 170 3.66 4.80 4.81
CA LEU A 170 3.16 5.99 4.13
C LEU A 170 1.68 5.89 3.79
N MET A 171 1.18 4.73 3.37
CA MET A 171 -0.24 4.52 3.07
C MET A 171 -1.11 4.49 4.33
N MET A 172 -0.58 3.88 5.41
CA MET A 172 -1.26 3.81 6.71
C MET A 172 -0.81 4.93 7.65
N GLY A 173 -0.05 5.90 7.15
CA GLY A 173 0.42 7.07 7.89
C GLY A 173 -0.63 8.18 7.96
N ARG A 174 -0.14 9.42 8.04
CA ARG A 174 -0.99 10.61 8.20
C ARG A 174 -1.96 10.84 7.04
N ASP A 175 -1.53 10.63 5.81
CA ASP A 175 -2.35 10.85 4.61
C ASP A 175 -2.80 9.53 4.00
N MET A 176 -3.93 9.04 4.49
CA MET A 176 -4.51 7.76 4.07
C MET A 176 -5.18 7.82 2.69
N ARG A 177 -5.20 8.99 2.01
CA ARG A 177 -5.50 9.07 0.58
C ARG A 177 -4.53 8.20 -0.23
N ALA A 178 -3.34 7.95 0.33
CA ALA A 178 -2.37 7.02 -0.24
C ALA A 178 -2.87 5.57 -0.40
N MET A 179 -3.98 5.20 0.21
CA MET A 179 -4.63 3.89 0.02
C MET A 179 -5.66 3.87 -1.12
N ASP A 180 -6.03 5.02 -1.69
CA ASP A 180 -7.02 5.11 -2.77
C ASP A 180 -6.31 5.27 -4.13
N PRO A 181 -6.41 4.29 -5.06
CA PRO A 181 -5.81 4.39 -6.40
C PRO A 181 -6.33 5.56 -7.25
N LEU A 182 -7.42 6.22 -6.85
CA LEU A 182 -7.93 7.41 -7.53
C LEU A 182 -7.21 8.70 -7.11
N GLU A 183 -6.37 8.65 -6.07
CA GLU A 183 -5.62 9.78 -5.55
C GLU A 183 -4.15 9.75 -6.02
N PHE A 184 -3.58 10.92 -6.32
CA PHE A 184 -2.17 11.05 -6.75
C PHE A 184 -1.18 10.55 -5.71
N VAL A 185 -1.53 10.64 -4.42
CA VAL A 185 -0.67 10.23 -3.31
C VAL A 185 -0.41 8.72 -3.35
N PHE A 186 -1.41 7.89 -3.72
CA PHE A 186 -1.23 6.45 -3.93
C PHE A 186 -0.08 6.16 -4.91
N TRP A 187 -0.13 6.77 -6.09
CA TRP A 187 0.89 6.60 -7.12
C TRP A 187 2.25 7.17 -6.72
N GLY A 188 2.25 8.25 -5.93
CA GLY A 188 3.47 8.82 -5.35
C GLY A 188 4.15 7.86 -4.37
N VAL A 189 3.37 7.21 -3.50
CA VAL A 189 3.88 6.18 -2.57
C VAL A 189 4.37 4.95 -3.33
N MET A 190 3.65 4.50 -4.35
CA MET A 190 4.10 3.41 -5.23
C MET A 190 5.43 3.74 -5.92
N SER A 191 5.56 4.95 -6.49
CA SER A 191 6.80 5.42 -7.10
C SER A 191 7.97 5.40 -6.12
N LEU A 192 7.78 5.95 -4.92
CA LEU A 192 8.80 5.93 -3.87
C LEU A 192 9.12 4.51 -3.40
N GLY A 193 8.09 3.66 -3.22
CA GLY A 193 8.26 2.26 -2.87
C GLY A 193 9.14 1.51 -3.87
N VAL A 194 8.91 1.70 -5.17
CA VAL A 194 9.75 1.09 -6.23
C VAL A 194 11.18 1.62 -6.17
N MET A 195 11.41 2.92 -5.91
CA MET A 195 12.76 3.48 -5.76
C MET A 195 13.50 2.88 -4.56
N VAL A 196 12.84 2.75 -3.41
CA VAL A 196 13.42 2.11 -2.22
C VAL A 196 13.67 0.63 -2.48
N GLY A 197 12.70 -0.08 -3.08
CA GLY A 197 12.82 -1.49 -3.46
C GLY A 197 13.96 -1.74 -4.45
N PHE A 198 14.15 -0.88 -5.45
CA PHE A 198 15.30 -0.91 -6.33
C PHE A 198 16.62 -0.80 -5.55
N THR A 199 16.69 0.19 -4.65
CA THR A 199 17.89 0.47 -3.87
C THR A 199 18.25 -0.71 -2.94
N THR A 200 17.26 -1.35 -2.30
CA THR A 200 17.47 -2.51 -1.43
C THR A 200 17.82 -3.79 -2.21
N ALA A 201 17.24 -4.00 -3.40
CA ALA A 201 17.56 -5.16 -4.24
C ALA A 201 18.92 -5.04 -4.95
N TYR A 202 19.38 -3.83 -5.25
CA TYR A 202 20.57 -3.56 -6.04
C TYR A 202 21.85 -4.29 -5.54
N PRO A 203 22.26 -4.23 -4.25
CA PRO A 203 23.47 -4.89 -3.78
C PRO A 203 23.43 -6.41 -3.95
N PHE A 204 22.27 -7.02 -3.80
CA PHE A 204 22.08 -8.46 -4.00
C PHE A 204 22.20 -8.83 -5.48
N ASN A 205 21.63 -8.02 -6.37
CA ASN A 205 21.75 -8.22 -7.81
C ASN A 205 23.20 -8.02 -8.29
N VAL A 206 23.92 -7.01 -7.81
CA VAL A 206 25.37 -6.83 -8.10
C VAL A 206 26.16 -8.07 -7.69
N TRP A 207 25.89 -8.62 -6.49
CA TRP A 207 26.56 -9.85 -6.04
C TRP A 207 26.22 -11.04 -6.94
N MET A 208 24.96 -11.23 -7.33
CA MET A 208 24.54 -12.31 -8.22
C MET A 208 25.15 -12.20 -9.62
N VAL A 209 25.26 -10.99 -10.16
CA VAL A 209 25.95 -10.73 -11.44
C VAL A 209 27.44 -11.04 -11.31
N LYS A 210 28.11 -10.59 -10.24
CA LYS A 210 29.53 -10.91 -9.97
C LYS A 210 29.78 -12.41 -9.89
N LYS A 211 28.81 -13.17 -9.38
CA LYS A 211 28.87 -14.64 -9.26
C LYS A 211 28.33 -15.38 -10.48
N LYS A 212 28.00 -14.68 -11.56
CA LYS A 212 27.44 -15.24 -12.81
C LYS A 212 26.14 -16.05 -12.60
N VAL A 213 25.41 -15.75 -11.51
CA VAL A 213 24.09 -16.33 -11.21
C VAL A 213 22.99 -15.60 -11.97
N LYS A 214 23.18 -14.30 -12.20
CA LYS A 214 22.31 -13.42 -13.02
C LYS A 214 23.14 -12.76 -14.13
N HIS A 215 22.46 -12.41 -15.22
CA HIS A 215 23.03 -11.56 -16.27
C HIS A 215 22.75 -10.07 -15.96
N GLY A 216 23.54 -9.19 -16.56
CA GLY A 216 23.36 -7.76 -16.54
C GLY A 216 22.90 -7.22 -17.90
N LEU A 217 23.41 -6.04 -18.27
CA LEU A 217 23.20 -5.41 -19.57
C LEU A 217 23.84 -6.21 -20.70
N MET A 218 23.22 -6.19 -21.87
CA MET A 218 23.64 -6.95 -23.04
C MET A 218 23.58 -6.05 -24.28
N THR A 219 24.37 -6.39 -25.29
CA THR A 219 24.41 -5.66 -26.57
C THR A 219 23.96 -6.60 -27.68
N GLU A 220 22.83 -6.30 -28.32
CA GLU A 220 22.35 -6.97 -29.53
C GLU A 220 22.45 -5.99 -30.71
N ARG A 221 23.33 -6.29 -31.67
CA ARG A 221 23.34 -5.59 -32.95
C ARG A 221 22.76 -6.50 -34.01
N PRO A 222 21.84 -6.00 -34.88
CA PRO A 222 21.47 -6.73 -36.06
C PRO A 222 22.74 -7.00 -36.86
N GLU A 223 23.10 -8.25 -37.13
CA GLU A 223 24.15 -8.55 -38.08
C GLU A 223 23.83 -7.81 -39.38
N ALA A 224 24.77 -6.96 -39.82
CA ALA A 224 24.63 -6.28 -41.10
C ALA A 224 24.51 -7.36 -42.18
N ALA A 225 23.31 -7.53 -42.71
CA ALA A 225 23.04 -8.39 -43.84
C ALA A 225 23.90 -7.92 -45.01
N GLY A 226 25.02 -8.58 -45.26
CA GLY A 226 25.81 -8.35 -46.45
C GLY A 226 27.28 -7.95 -46.25
N GLN A 227 28.06 -8.72 -45.52
CA GLN A 227 29.49 -8.88 -45.81
C GLN A 227 29.90 -10.34 -45.61
N GLN A 228 29.34 -11.22 -46.45
CA GLN A 228 30.08 -12.37 -46.92
C GLN A 228 31.26 -11.83 -47.73
N ARG A 229 32.39 -11.60 -47.06
CA ARG A 229 33.67 -11.51 -47.76
C ARG A 229 33.92 -12.87 -48.39
N ASP A 230 33.77 -12.86 -49.71
CA ASP A 230 34.12 -13.92 -50.63
C ASP A 230 35.61 -14.27 -50.44
N MET A 231 35.92 -15.30 -49.65
CA MET A 231 37.23 -15.90 -49.49
C MET A 231 37.46 -17.02 -50.52
N SER A 232 36.91 -16.86 -51.72
CA SER A 232 37.13 -17.77 -52.84
C SER A 232 38.19 -17.30 -53.84
N GLY A 233 39.14 -16.44 -53.45
CA GLY A 233 40.08 -15.80 -54.33
C GLY A 233 41.56 -15.86 -53.92
N MET A 234 42.02 -16.87 -53.19
CA MET A 234 43.46 -17.08 -52.99
C MET A 234 43.84 -18.52 -53.35
N LYS A 235 44.01 -18.76 -54.66
CA LYS A 235 44.69 -19.94 -55.18
C LYS A 235 46.17 -19.85 -54.84
N SER A 236 46.62 -20.91 -54.19
CA SER A 236 47.96 -21.51 -54.14
C SER A 236 48.98 -20.93 -55.15
N GLU A 237 50.04 -20.33 -54.67
CA GLU A 237 51.37 -20.46 -55.25
C GLU A 237 52.25 -21.32 -54.36
N THR A 238 52.43 -22.54 -54.79
CA THR A 238 53.42 -23.51 -54.31
C THR A 238 54.77 -23.08 -54.84
N GLY A 239 55.64 -22.60 -53.97
CA GLY A 239 57.05 -22.47 -54.18
C GLY A 239 57.75 -23.57 -53.41
N GLN A 240 58.21 -24.60 -54.11
CA GLN A 240 59.20 -25.57 -53.64
C GLN A 240 60.48 -24.90 -53.18
N MET A 241 60.95 -25.19 -51.99
CA MET A 241 62.35 -25.08 -51.64
C MET A 241 62.75 -26.28 -50.85
N SER A 242 63.83 -26.85 -51.38
CA SER A 242 64.53 -28.14 -51.14
C SER A 242 64.96 -28.35 -49.69
N ASP A 243 65.00 -29.68 -49.39
CA ASP A 243 65.82 -30.29 -48.34
C ASP A 243 67.26 -29.82 -48.40
N GLU A 244 67.76 -29.21 -47.36
CA GLU A 244 69.16 -29.24 -46.89
C GLU A 244 69.28 -28.34 -45.66
N GLN A 245 69.28 -28.89 -44.51
CA GLN A 245 70.09 -28.55 -43.34
C GLN A 245 69.54 -29.24 -42.09
N MET A 246 69.63 -30.50 -42.06
CA MET A 246 69.72 -31.27 -40.81
C MET A 246 71.21 -31.34 -40.48
N SER A 247 71.61 -30.75 -39.38
CA SER A 247 72.63 -31.30 -38.46
C SER A 247 73.18 -30.24 -37.51
N HIS A 248 73.39 -30.70 -36.31
CA HIS A 248 74.09 -30.10 -35.15
C HIS A 248 73.24 -29.14 -34.27
N MET A 249 72.73 -29.57 -33.14
CA MET A 249 73.45 -29.80 -31.88
C MET A 249 72.63 -30.52 -30.85
N GLU A 250 73.13 -31.61 -30.39
CA GLU A 250 72.77 -32.27 -29.15
C GLU A 250 73.24 -31.47 -27.94
N GLY A 251 72.42 -31.56 -26.83
CA GLY A 251 73.08 -31.51 -25.53
C GLY A 251 72.41 -30.61 -24.51
N HIS A 252 71.82 -31.22 -23.58
CA HIS A 252 71.74 -31.04 -22.14
C HIS A 252 70.29 -30.87 -21.55
N GLY A 253 70.02 -31.85 -20.74
CA GLY A 253 68.79 -32.13 -20.04
C GLY A 253 68.42 -31.14 -18.91
N GLY A 254 67.19 -31.19 -18.62
CA GLY A 254 66.62 -30.50 -17.46
C GLY A 254 65.12 -30.76 -17.37
N GLN A 255 64.71 -31.77 -16.59
CA GLN A 255 63.33 -32.07 -16.29
C GLN A 255 62.68 -30.90 -15.52
N GLN A 256 61.68 -30.26 -16.10
CA GLN A 256 60.67 -29.52 -15.32
C GLN A 256 59.31 -29.88 -15.88
N LYS A 257 58.47 -30.38 -14.96
CA LYS A 257 57.03 -30.66 -15.17
C LYS A 257 56.29 -29.44 -15.63
N ALA A 258 55.85 -29.39 -16.87
CA ALA A 258 54.91 -28.35 -17.37
C ALA A 258 53.49 -28.72 -16.99
N LYS A 259 52.85 -27.85 -16.19
CA LYS A 259 51.41 -27.80 -15.98
C LYS A 259 50.75 -27.31 -17.28
N LYS A 260 49.90 -28.15 -17.88
CA LYS A 260 49.04 -27.78 -19.00
C LYS A 260 48.01 -26.74 -18.53
N SER A 261 48.20 -25.49 -18.88
CA SER A 261 47.12 -24.51 -18.96
C SER A 261 46.53 -24.63 -20.38
N GLY A 262 45.34 -25.12 -20.47
CA GLY A 262 44.63 -25.18 -21.75
C GLY A 262 43.97 -23.81 -22.01
N ASP A 263 44.57 -23.07 -22.92
CA ASP A 263 43.89 -21.94 -23.56
C ASP A 263 42.78 -22.50 -24.45
N ARG A 264 41.52 -22.26 -24.02
CA ARG A 264 40.37 -22.43 -24.89
C ARG A 264 40.15 -21.12 -25.62
N GLU A 265 40.45 -21.08 -26.87
CA GLU A 265 40.02 -20.08 -27.82
C GLU A 265 38.49 -19.96 -27.76
N ALA A 266 38.01 -18.73 -27.54
CA ALA A 266 36.59 -18.38 -27.55
C ALA A 266 36.10 -18.40 -29.00
N SER A 267 35.22 -19.34 -29.32
CA SER A 267 34.39 -19.28 -30.55
C SER A 267 33.36 -18.17 -30.45
N PRO A 268 33.17 -17.32 -31.44
CA PRO A 268 32.07 -16.36 -31.48
C PRO A 268 30.77 -17.08 -31.89
N GLY A 269 29.86 -17.24 -30.94
CA GLY A 269 28.55 -17.85 -31.19
C GLY A 269 28.13 -18.84 -30.10
N GLY A 270 28.35 -18.53 -28.83
CA GLY A 270 27.95 -19.38 -27.73
C GLY A 270 26.92 -18.71 -26.84
N GLY A 271 25.71 -19.29 -26.79
CA GLY A 271 24.76 -18.94 -25.73
C GLY A 271 25.44 -19.02 -24.37
N HIS A 272 25.30 -17.98 -23.54
CA HIS A 272 25.87 -17.89 -22.20
C HIS A 272 25.34 -19.05 -21.35
N GLN A 273 26.20 -20.08 -21.13
CA GLN A 273 25.95 -21.11 -20.12
C GLN A 273 26.03 -20.44 -18.74
N MET A 274 24.86 -20.27 -18.08
CA MET A 274 24.80 -19.92 -16.67
C MET A 274 25.30 -21.11 -15.81
N GLY A 275 26.62 -21.24 -15.70
CA GLY A 275 27.29 -22.07 -14.70
C GLY A 275 27.81 -21.14 -13.60
N GLY A 276 26.96 -20.82 -12.60
CA GLY A 276 27.31 -19.83 -11.60
C GLY A 276 28.51 -20.23 -10.73
N ASP A 277 29.37 -19.24 -10.44
CA ASP A 277 30.50 -19.37 -9.50
C ASP A 277 30.04 -19.35 -8.02
N ALA A 278 28.72 -19.30 -7.76
CA ALA A 278 28.15 -19.35 -6.42
C ALA A 278 27.89 -20.80 -5.98
N THR A 279 28.26 -21.11 -4.73
CA THR A 279 27.96 -22.41 -4.13
C THR A 279 26.52 -22.47 -3.61
N THR A 280 25.94 -23.67 -3.54
CA THR A 280 24.57 -23.86 -2.96
C THR A 280 24.43 -23.28 -1.55
N PRO A 281 25.40 -23.43 -0.61
CA PRO A 281 25.32 -22.80 0.69
C PRO A 281 25.30 -21.26 0.63
N GLN A 282 26.04 -20.63 -0.31
CA GLN A 282 26.00 -19.16 -0.47
C GLN A 282 24.63 -18.66 -0.94
N LEU A 283 24.02 -19.36 -1.90
CA LEU A 283 22.68 -19.02 -2.37
C LEU A 283 21.63 -19.24 -1.27
N ALA A 284 21.72 -20.33 -0.51
CA ALA A 284 20.83 -20.60 0.60
C ALA A 284 20.96 -19.53 1.73
N ALA A 285 22.20 -19.12 2.05
CA ALA A 285 22.44 -18.07 3.02
C ALA A 285 21.84 -16.73 2.56
N LEU A 286 22.03 -16.38 1.28
CA LEU A 286 21.49 -15.15 0.71
C LEU A 286 19.95 -15.15 0.67
N ALA A 287 19.34 -16.29 0.30
CA ALA A 287 17.90 -16.49 0.36
C ALA A 287 17.37 -16.37 1.80
N GLY A 288 18.08 -16.95 2.78
CA GLY A 288 17.73 -16.82 4.21
C GLY A 288 17.79 -15.38 4.70
N VAL A 289 18.85 -14.64 4.37
CA VAL A 289 18.98 -13.22 4.73
C VAL A 289 17.87 -12.38 4.10
N THR A 290 17.62 -12.53 2.80
CA THR A 290 16.58 -11.74 2.12
C THR A 290 15.18 -12.12 2.59
N SER A 291 14.90 -13.38 2.93
CA SER A 291 13.64 -13.80 3.54
C SER A 291 13.44 -13.20 4.94
N PHE A 292 14.49 -13.15 5.75
CA PHE A 292 14.44 -12.50 7.06
C PHE A 292 14.16 -10.99 6.91
N LEU A 293 14.83 -10.31 5.98
CA LEU A 293 14.60 -8.90 5.70
C LEU A 293 13.18 -8.65 5.19
N LEU A 294 12.66 -9.51 4.32
CA LEU A 294 11.28 -9.45 3.83
C LEU A 294 10.27 -9.55 4.98
N ILE A 295 10.39 -10.60 5.80
CA ILE A 295 9.48 -10.81 6.95
C ILE A 295 9.56 -9.61 7.90
N SER A 296 10.76 -9.13 8.19
CA SER A 296 10.95 -7.94 9.03
C SER A 296 10.29 -6.70 8.41
N GLY A 297 10.45 -6.48 7.11
CA GLY A 297 9.83 -5.37 6.38
C GLY A 297 8.30 -5.42 6.35
N MET A 298 7.70 -6.62 6.33
CA MET A 298 6.25 -6.80 6.38
C MET A 298 5.68 -6.67 7.80
N VAL A 299 6.42 -7.06 8.84
CA VAL A 299 5.90 -7.15 10.22
C VAL A 299 6.19 -5.88 11.02
N ILE A 300 7.40 -5.32 10.92
CA ILE A 300 7.82 -4.17 11.75
C ILE A 300 6.88 -2.96 11.62
N PRO A 301 6.35 -2.59 10.43
CA PRO A 301 5.39 -1.49 10.33
C PRO A 301 4.15 -1.66 11.21
N GLY A 302 3.72 -2.91 11.47
CA GLY A 302 2.59 -3.21 12.33
C GLY A 302 2.74 -2.75 13.80
N PHE A 303 3.97 -2.42 14.24
CA PHE A 303 4.19 -1.79 15.54
C PHE A 303 3.90 -0.28 15.55
N SER A 304 3.77 0.34 14.37
CA SER A 304 3.56 1.78 14.21
C SER A 304 2.26 2.13 13.51
N VAL A 305 1.71 1.21 12.71
CA VAL A 305 0.47 1.40 11.94
C VAL A 305 -0.41 0.15 12.02
N ASN A 306 -1.73 0.32 11.88
CA ASN A 306 -2.66 -0.80 11.91
C ASN A 306 -2.80 -1.45 10.52
N LEU A 307 -2.06 -2.51 10.27
CA LEU A 307 -2.14 -3.26 9.01
C LEU A 307 -3.47 -4.00 8.79
N GLY A 308 -4.36 -4.03 9.77
CA GLY A 308 -5.69 -4.62 9.66
C GLY A 308 -6.73 -3.74 8.94
N LEU A 309 -6.41 -2.46 8.71
CA LEU A 309 -7.31 -1.53 8.01
C LEU A 309 -7.17 -1.64 6.49
N SER A 310 -8.27 -1.35 5.80
CA SER A 310 -8.35 -1.31 4.34
C SER A 310 -8.59 0.11 3.84
N ALA A 311 -8.43 0.31 2.52
CA ALA A 311 -8.79 1.57 1.87
C ALA A 311 -10.26 1.97 2.14
N ARG A 312 -11.17 1.00 2.31
CA ARG A 312 -12.58 1.27 2.62
C ARG A 312 -12.79 1.74 4.06
N ASP A 313 -11.95 1.31 4.99
CA ASP A 313 -12.07 1.71 6.39
C ASP A 313 -11.62 3.16 6.60
N VAL A 314 -10.60 3.59 5.88
CA VAL A 314 -9.99 4.92 6.03
C VAL A 314 -10.48 5.95 5.00
N ASP A 315 -10.98 5.53 3.82
CA ASP A 315 -11.66 6.31 2.76
C ASP A 315 -11.03 7.67 2.42
N GLY A 316 -9.71 7.69 2.26
CA GLY A 316 -9.01 8.89 1.84
C GLY A 316 -8.93 10.00 2.88
N SER A 317 -8.96 9.67 4.15
CA SER A 317 -8.85 10.62 5.27
C SER A 317 -7.42 11.15 5.43
N ILE A 318 -7.29 12.40 5.93
CA ILE A 318 -6.00 13.01 6.29
C ILE A 318 -5.97 13.22 7.80
N MET A 319 -5.05 12.55 8.50
CA MET A 319 -4.92 12.70 9.96
C MET A 319 -4.37 14.06 10.38
N PRO A 320 -4.94 14.71 11.39
CA PRO A 320 -4.35 15.89 12.02
C PRO A 320 -2.95 15.61 12.60
N PRO A 321 -2.04 16.59 12.60
CA PRO A 321 -0.68 16.41 13.10
C PRO A 321 -0.58 15.90 14.54
N GLY A 322 -1.54 16.25 15.41
CA GLY A 322 -1.55 15.85 16.82
C GLY A 322 -1.95 14.39 17.09
N MET A 323 -2.60 13.71 16.12
CA MET A 323 -3.03 12.32 16.30
C MET A 323 -1.89 11.29 16.15
N ILE A 324 -0.79 11.66 15.51
CA ILE A 324 0.35 10.76 15.28
C ILE A 324 1.14 10.49 16.57
N ASN A 325 1.02 11.39 17.58
CA ASN A 325 1.78 11.35 18.83
C ASN A 325 0.98 10.87 20.04
N THR A 326 -0.23 10.38 19.87
CA THR A 326 -0.96 9.75 20.99
C THR A 326 -0.47 8.32 21.14
N PHE A 327 -0.15 7.94 22.39
CA PHE A 327 0.20 6.56 22.77
C PHE A 327 -0.98 5.58 22.61
N ASP A 328 -2.16 6.08 22.30
CA ASP A 328 -3.27 5.27 21.83
C ASP A 328 -2.87 4.66 20.49
N LEU A 329 -3.07 3.35 20.38
CA LEU A 329 -2.69 2.58 19.19
C LEU A 329 -3.04 3.38 17.93
N PRO A 330 -2.09 3.62 17.00
CA PRO A 330 -2.37 4.36 15.76
C PRO A 330 -3.61 3.86 15.02
N GLY A 331 -3.93 2.58 15.18
CA GLY A 331 -5.13 1.96 14.64
C GLY A 331 -6.44 2.50 15.20
N GLU A 332 -6.51 2.86 16.45
CA GLU A 332 -7.75 3.45 17.02
C GLU A 332 -7.94 4.88 16.54
N ALA A 333 -6.86 5.68 16.47
CA ALA A 333 -6.93 7.01 15.86
C ALA A 333 -7.36 6.96 14.39
N MET A 334 -6.95 5.95 13.63
CA MET A 334 -7.38 5.72 12.25
C MET A 334 -8.86 5.34 12.16
N LYS A 335 -9.35 4.47 13.06
CA LYS A 335 -10.77 4.16 13.16
C LYS A 335 -11.59 5.38 13.52
N ASP A 336 -11.07 6.23 14.39
CA ASP A 336 -11.71 7.48 14.78
C ASP A 336 -11.91 8.43 13.60
N MET A 337 -10.93 8.50 12.72
CA MET A 337 -11.05 9.29 11.49
C MET A 337 -11.94 8.64 10.44
N ALA A 338 -11.90 7.33 10.33
CA ALA A 338 -12.76 6.56 9.44
C ALA A 338 -14.24 6.62 9.85
N ALA A 339 -14.52 6.94 11.13
CA ALA A 339 -15.86 7.00 11.65
C ALA A 339 -16.69 8.17 11.08
N VAL A 340 -16.05 9.25 10.62
CA VAL A 340 -16.75 10.44 10.09
C VAL A 340 -16.43 10.61 8.60
N LYS A 341 -17.17 9.89 7.75
CA LYS A 341 -16.98 9.95 6.30
C LYS A 341 -18.13 10.66 5.60
N PRO A 342 -17.83 11.71 4.80
CA PRO A 342 -18.83 12.40 3.97
C PRO A 342 -19.66 11.46 3.09
N ARG A 343 -19.07 10.38 2.62
CA ARG A 343 -19.72 9.38 1.76
C ARG A 343 -20.75 8.49 2.47
N GLN A 344 -20.80 8.55 3.82
CA GLN A 344 -21.73 7.76 4.63
C GLN A 344 -22.88 8.57 5.21
N VAL A 345 -22.98 9.84 4.85
CA VAL A 345 -24.11 10.69 5.28
C VAL A 345 -25.42 10.11 4.79
N ALA A 346 -26.25 9.66 5.74
CA ALA A 346 -27.53 9.04 5.45
C ALA A 346 -28.66 10.07 5.28
N TYR A 347 -28.47 11.28 5.81
CA TYR A 347 -29.48 12.33 5.81
C TYR A 347 -28.83 13.72 5.86
N VAL A 348 -29.38 14.66 5.11
CA VAL A 348 -29.00 16.08 5.16
C VAL A 348 -30.12 16.84 5.85
N ALA A 349 -29.81 17.44 7.01
CA ALA A 349 -30.77 18.23 7.74
C ALA A 349 -31.10 19.55 7.00
N ALA A 350 -32.34 20.04 7.14
CA ALA A 350 -32.70 21.33 6.63
C ALA A 350 -31.86 22.43 7.33
N PRO A 351 -31.54 23.56 6.67
CA PRO A 351 -30.71 24.61 7.26
C PRO A 351 -31.27 25.22 8.56
N ASP A 352 -32.58 25.16 8.72
CA ASP A 352 -33.34 25.67 9.90
C ASP A 352 -33.68 24.54 10.89
N ALA A 353 -33.16 23.31 10.69
CA ALA A 353 -33.43 22.21 11.62
C ALA A 353 -32.88 22.53 13.01
N ARG A 354 -33.66 22.20 14.03
CA ARG A 354 -33.30 22.36 15.44
C ARG A 354 -33.29 21.02 16.15
N GLY A 355 -32.40 20.87 17.13
CA GLY A 355 -32.28 19.67 17.97
C GLY A 355 -33.24 19.72 19.17
N ASP A 356 -34.49 20.14 18.99
CA ASP A 356 -35.45 20.36 20.07
C ASP A 356 -36.68 19.43 20.03
N LYS A 357 -36.70 18.47 19.10
CA LYS A 357 -37.85 17.57 18.96
C LYS A 357 -37.95 16.59 20.11
N VAL A 358 -39.18 16.36 20.57
CA VAL A 358 -39.53 15.32 21.53
C VAL A 358 -39.87 14.05 20.76
N LEU A 359 -39.34 12.90 21.21
CA LEU A 359 -39.74 11.59 20.68
C LEU A 359 -40.98 11.10 21.46
N ALA A 360 -42.10 11.06 20.77
CA ALA A 360 -43.31 10.48 21.35
C ALA A 360 -43.23 8.97 21.40
N PRO A 361 -43.49 8.29 22.55
CA PRO A 361 -43.54 6.86 22.62
C PRO A 361 -44.79 6.28 21.95
N ARG A 362 -44.68 5.06 21.44
CA ARG A 362 -45.87 4.22 21.21
C ARG A 362 -46.26 3.55 22.52
N ILE A 363 -47.55 3.36 22.77
CA ILE A 363 -48.01 2.65 23.95
C ILE A 363 -48.41 1.22 23.53
N GLU A 364 -47.70 0.23 24.05
CA GLU A 364 -47.93 -1.19 23.78
C GLU A 364 -48.19 -1.92 25.10
N ASN A 365 -49.43 -2.30 25.36
CA ASN A 365 -49.82 -2.99 26.62
C ASN A 365 -49.35 -2.26 27.90
N GLY A 366 -49.39 -0.91 27.90
CA GLY A 366 -48.94 -0.10 29.03
C GLY A 366 -47.46 0.25 29.04
N VAL A 367 -46.65 -0.33 28.14
CA VAL A 367 -45.24 -0.04 27.99
C VAL A 367 -45.07 1.15 27.06
N LYS A 368 -44.21 2.11 27.43
CA LYS A 368 -43.76 3.24 26.56
C LYS A 368 -42.64 2.79 25.68
N VAL A 369 -42.89 2.60 24.38
CA VAL A 369 -41.93 2.09 23.41
C VAL A 369 -41.37 3.24 22.58
N PHE A 370 -40.05 3.39 22.58
CA PHE A 370 -39.30 4.35 21.77
C PHE A 370 -38.42 3.61 20.73
N ASP A 371 -38.36 4.16 19.52
CA ASP A 371 -37.44 3.66 18.47
C ASP A 371 -36.32 4.68 18.27
N ILE A 372 -35.09 4.30 18.58
CA ILE A 372 -33.89 5.16 18.44
C ILE A 372 -32.95 4.54 17.40
N LYS A 373 -32.54 5.36 16.43
CA LYS A 373 -31.58 5.00 15.40
C LYS A 373 -30.39 5.94 15.44
N ALA A 374 -29.18 5.39 15.54
CA ALA A 374 -27.95 6.14 15.36
C ALA A 374 -27.51 6.09 13.89
N GLU A 375 -27.24 7.25 13.28
CA GLU A 375 -26.77 7.37 11.89
C GLU A 375 -25.95 8.65 11.68
N ILE A 376 -25.16 8.71 10.60
CA ILE A 376 -24.42 9.92 10.24
C ILE A 376 -25.35 10.86 9.47
N ILE A 377 -25.37 12.14 9.87
CA ILE A 377 -26.12 13.18 9.19
C ILE A 377 -25.24 14.40 8.92
N ARG A 378 -25.62 15.18 7.91
CA ARG A 378 -25.10 16.55 7.75
C ARG A 378 -25.97 17.51 8.55
N TRP A 379 -25.38 18.16 9.54
CA TRP A 379 -26.05 19.01 10.52
C TRP A 379 -25.49 20.43 10.50
N ASN A 380 -26.36 21.45 10.54
CA ASN A 380 -25.92 22.85 10.64
C ASN A 380 -25.80 23.23 12.11
N ILE A 381 -24.59 23.47 12.59
CA ILE A 381 -24.32 23.98 13.94
C ILE A 381 -24.48 25.51 14.01
N LEU A 382 -24.26 26.18 12.89
CA LEU A 382 -24.50 27.60 12.64
C LEU A 382 -25.14 27.74 11.25
N PRO A 383 -25.74 28.87 10.91
CA PRO A 383 -26.42 29.07 9.62
C PRO A 383 -25.55 28.74 8.39
N ASP A 384 -24.24 28.97 8.50
CA ASP A 384 -23.25 28.81 7.43
C ASP A 384 -22.19 27.73 7.74
N VAL A 385 -22.33 27.01 8.85
CA VAL A 385 -21.39 25.96 9.26
C VAL A 385 -22.13 24.64 9.41
N ALA A 386 -21.94 23.75 8.43
CA ALA A 386 -22.43 22.38 8.45
C ALA A 386 -21.32 21.41 8.86
N VAL A 387 -21.67 20.44 9.67
CA VAL A 387 -20.79 19.36 10.12
C VAL A 387 -21.41 18.00 9.80
N GLU A 388 -20.61 16.98 9.74
CA GLU A 388 -21.05 15.60 9.65
C GLU A 388 -21.10 15.04 11.05
N ALA A 389 -22.31 14.93 11.57
CA ALA A 389 -22.56 14.55 12.95
C ALA A 389 -23.08 13.12 13.05
N TYR A 390 -22.77 12.46 14.15
CA TYR A 390 -23.51 11.29 14.61
C TYR A 390 -24.80 11.77 15.27
N ALA A 391 -25.90 11.19 14.91
CA ALA A 391 -27.19 11.65 15.40
C ALA A 391 -28.11 10.52 15.81
N TYR A 392 -28.83 10.72 16.90
CA TYR A 392 -30.01 9.93 17.19
C TYR A 392 -31.22 10.51 16.46
N ASN A 393 -31.89 9.70 15.65
CA ASN A 393 -33.11 10.07 14.92
C ASN A 393 -33.01 11.40 14.14
N ARG A 394 -31.86 11.60 13.46
CA ARG A 394 -31.63 12.70 12.50
C ARG A 394 -31.60 14.10 13.09
N GLN A 395 -31.26 14.25 14.35
CA GLN A 395 -31.06 15.56 14.98
C GLN A 395 -29.94 15.53 16.02
N VAL A 396 -29.33 16.69 16.29
CA VAL A 396 -28.32 16.89 17.34
C VAL A 396 -28.72 18.16 18.11
N PRO A 397 -28.87 18.11 19.46
CA PRO A 397 -28.92 16.88 20.28
C PRO A 397 -29.96 15.87 19.80
N GLY A 398 -29.82 14.62 20.19
CA GLY A 398 -30.81 13.57 19.97
C GLY A 398 -32.19 13.95 20.57
N PRO A 399 -33.28 13.31 20.14
CA PRO A 399 -34.63 13.69 20.56
C PRO A 399 -34.78 13.55 22.07
N ARG A 400 -35.47 14.53 22.66
CA ARG A 400 -35.81 14.54 24.07
C ARG A 400 -36.79 13.42 24.38
N LEU A 401 -36.43 12.53 25.32
CA LEU A 401 -37.32 11.52 25.86
C LEU A 401 -38.03 12.08 27.09
N GLN A 402 -39.34 11.83 27.18
CA GLN A 402 -40.16 12.28 28.31
C GLN A 402 -40.97 11.11 28.87
N VAL A 403 -40.74 10.80 30.13
CA VAL A 403 -41.42 9.71 30.84
C VAL A 403 -41.78 10.16 32.25
N THR A 404 -42.50 9.35 32.98
CA THR A 404 -42.89 9.59 34.37
C THR A 404 -42.33 8.52 35.27
N GLU A 405 -41.93 8.83 36.46
CA GLU A 405 -41.55 7.89 37.49
C GLU A 405 -42.64 6.78 37.68
N GLY A 406 -42.24 5.54 37.57
CA GLY A 406 -43.13 4.38 37.58
C GLY A 406 -43.53 3.89 36.18
N ASP A 407 -43.13 4.55 35.12
CA ASP A 407 -43.33 4.06 33.75
C ASP A 407 -42.45 2.80 33.50
N HIS A 408 -43.00 1.87 32.73
CA HIS A 408 -42.22 0.82 32.10
C HIS A 408 -41.86 1.22 30.69
N VAL A 409 -40.55 1.23 30.35
CA VAL A 409 -40.06 1.72 29.07
C VAL A 409 -39.35 0.63 28.30
N ARG A 410 -39.52 0.64 26.97
CA ARG A 410 -38.75 -0.17 26.02
C ARG A 410 -38.17 0.71 24.96
N ILE A 411 -36.84 0.65 24.77
CA ILE A 411 -36.15 1.42 23.75
C ILE A 411 -35.53 0.43 22.74
N ASN A 412 -36.09 0.40 21.53
CA ASN A 412 -35.55 -0.36 20.42
C ASN A 412 -34.44 0.47 19.75
N PHE A 413 -33.20 0.12 19.99
CA PHE A 413 -32.05 0.80 19.42
C PHE A 413 -31.55 0.09 18.16
N ARG A 414 -31.23 0.87 17.11
CA ARG A 414 -30.61 0.38 15.88
C ARG A 414 -29.37 1.20 15.56
N ASN A 415 -28.26 0.50 15.34
CA ASN A 415 -26.99 1.10 14.91
C ASN A 415 -26.86 1.12 13.38
N ALA A 416 -26.84 2.30 12.77
CA ALA A 416 -26.52 2.51 11.36
C ALA A 416 -25.20 3.31 11.17
N LEU A 417 -24.40 3.44 12.24
CA LEU A 417 -23.06 4.01 12.17
C LEU A 417 -22.09 3.05 11.48
N PRO A 418 -20.93 3.52 11.00
CA PRO A 418 -19.89 2.66 10.43
C PRO A 418 -19.19 1.77 11.46
N GLU A 419 -19.33 2.07 12.73
CA GLU A 419 -18.69 1.41 13.88
C GLU A 419 -19.72 0.90 14.90
N SER A 420 -19.24 0.18 15.91
CA SER A 420 -20.06 -0.24 17.04
C SER A 420 -20.44 0.93 17.95
N THR A 421 -21.53 0.81 18.68
CA THR A 421 -21.98 1.78 19.66
C THR A 421 -22.91 1.13 20.67
N THR A 422 -23.18 1.82 21.79
CA THR A 422 -24.21 1.47 22.78
C THR A 422 -24.96 2.73 23.19
N VAL A 423 -26.01 2.56 24.00
CA VAL A 423 -26.71 3.70 24.64
C VAL A 423 -26.67 3.50 26.15
N HIS A 424 -26.11 4.49 26.84
CA HIS A 424 -26.09 4.55 28.31
C HIS A 424 -27.11 5.58 28.81
N TRP A 425 -27.80 5.22 29.89
CA TRP A 425 -28.82 6.05 30.56
C TRP A 425 -28.19 6.72 31.77
N HIS A 426 -27.51 7.82 31.55
CA HIS A 426 -26.63 8.43 32.54
C HIS A 426 -27.38 8.84 33.82
N GLY A 427 -26.98 8.25 34.93
CA GLY A 427 -27.52 8.53 36.26
C GLY A 427 -28.79 7.76 36.62
N LEU A 428 -29.29 6.87 35.77
CA LEU A 428 -30.41 6.00 36.10
C LEU A 428 -29.97 4.73 36.84
N ILE A 429 -30.82 4.25 37.71
CA ILE A 429 -30.72 2.93 38.34
C ILE A 429 -31.53 1.96 37.48
N VAL A 430 -30.82 1.14 36.71
CA VAL A 430 -31.39 0.16 35.78
C VAL A 430 -30.76 -1.22 36.00
N PRO A 431 -31.35 -2.33 35.50
CA PRO A 431 -30.67 -3.61 35.45
C PRO A 431 -29.32 -3.53 34.75
N ASN A 432 -28.32 -4.29 35.22
CA ASN A 432 -26.95 -4.21 34.72
C ASN A 432 -26.84 -4.33 33.19
N GLU A 433 -27.56 -5.28 32.59
CA GLU A 433 -27.59 -5.50 31.15
C GLU A 433 -28.27 -4.36 30.34
N MET A 434 -28.94 -3.46 31.01
CA MET A 434 -29.62 -2.29 30.41
C MET A 434 -28.85 -0.99 30.59
N ASP A 435 -27.70 -1.01 31.27
CA ASP A 435 -26.94 0.21 31.61
C ASP A 435 -26.15 0.80 30.44
N GLY A 436 -25.67 -0.03 29.52
CA GLY A 436 -25.09 0.44 28.25
C GLY A 436 -23.57 0.46 28.11
N PRO A 437 -22.72 0.50 29.17
CA PRO A 437 -21.25 0.46 29.02
C PRO A 437 -20.76 -0.76 28.21
N ALA A 438 -20.14 -0.49 27.06
CA ALA A 438 -19.63 -1.51 26.17
C ALA A 438 -18.58 -2.39 26.84
N ASN A 439 -18.65 -3.71 26.63
CA ASN A 439 -17.75 -4.72 27.18
C ASN A 439 -17.76 -4.82 28.73
N VAL A 440 -18.66 -4.11 29.40
CA VAL A 440 -18.84 -4.14 30.86
C VAL A 440 -20.23 -4.68 31.19
N THR A 441 -21.29 -4.05 30.68
CA THR A 441 -22.67 -4.43 30.95
C THR A 441 -23.34 -5.09 29.74
N GLN A 442 -22.85 -4.85 28.55
CA GLN A 442 -23.33 -5.46 27.30
C GLN A 442 -22.22 -5.53 26.25
N ASP A 443 -22.41 -6.37 25.24
CA ASP A 443 -21.58 -6.33 24.04
C ASP A 443 -21.90 -5.07 23.20
N PRO A 444 -20.90 -4.45 22.55
CA PRO A 444 -21.14 -3.35 21.62
C PRO A 444 -22.07 -3.77 20.50
N VAL A 445 -23.03 -2.90 20.16
CA VAL A 445 -23.96 -3.13 19.04
C VAL A 445 -23.22 -2.86 17.72
N PRO A 446 -22.93 -3.87 16.89
CA PRO A 446 -22.16 -3.68 15.66
C PRO A 446 -22.95 -2.89 14.62
N ARG A 447 -22.27 -2.42 13.57
CA ARG A 447 -22.90 -1.77 12.41
C ARG A 447 -24.05 -2.63 11.86
N GLY A 448 -25.23 -2.03 11.71
CA GLY A 448 -26.45 -2.68 11.22
C GLY A 448 -27.17 -3.51 12.28
N GLY A 449 -26.56 -3.67 13.46
CA GLY A 449 -27.14 -4.38 14.62
C GLY A 449 -28.20 -3.56 15.35
N SER A 450 -28.83 -4.21 16.31
CA SER A 450 -29.85 -3.61 17.18
C SER A 450 -29.76 -4.19 18.59
N TYR A 451 -30.26 -3.42 19.56
CA TYR A 451 -30.38 -3.83 20.96
C TYR A 451 -31.68 -3.28 21.52
N THR A 452 -32.29 -3.98 22.48
CA THR A 452 -33.52 -3.52 23.14
C THR A 452 -33.22 -3.30 24.62
N TYR A 453 -33.35 -2.05 25.07
CA TYR A 453 -33.29 -1.69 26.48
C TYR A 453 -34.71 -1.69 27.03
N GLU A 454 -34.94 -2.40 28.15
CA GLU A 454 -36.26 -2.48 28.76
C GLU A 454 -36.13 -2.47 30.29
N PHE A 455 -36.71 -1.44 30.92
CA PHE A 455 -36.59 -1.24 32.37
C PHE A 455 -37.74 -0.39 32.94
N ASP A 456 -37.91 -0.47 34.26
CA ASP A 456 -38.81 0.37 35.03
C ASP A 456 -38.10 1.67 35.42
N VAL A 457 -38.75 2.79 35.27
CA VAL A 457 -38.26 4.12 35.65
C VAL A 457 -38.52 4.37 37.12
N GLY A 458 -37.50 4.18 37.96
CA GLY A 458 -37.62 4.30 39.42
C GLY A 458 -37.25 5.65 40.02
N GLN A 459 -36.98 6.64 39.20
CA GLN A 459 -36.46 7.97 39.63
C GLN A 459 -37.15 9.08 38.83
N SER A 460 -37.29 10.27 39.46
CA SER A 460 -37.65 11.51 38.73
C SER A 460 -36.45 12.45 38.66
N GLY A 461 -36.42 13.32 37.65
CA GLY A 461 -35.36 14.33 37.47
C GLY A 461 -35.00 14.58 36.03
N THR A 462 -33.88 15.29 35.85
CA THR A 462 -33.30 15.62 34.54
C THR A 462 -32.05 14.81 34.32
N TYR A 463 -32.08 13.97 33.31
CA TYR A 463 -31.02 13.03 32.92
C TYR A 463 -30.66 13.22 31.47
N PHE A 464 -29.66 12.47 30.98
CA PHE A 464 -29.34 12.39 29.58
C PHE A 464 -28.96 10.98 29.17
N TYR A 465 -29.09 10.66 27.91
CA TYR A 465 -28.63 9.41 27.32
C TYR A 465 -27.56 9.70 26.28
N HIS A 466 -26.58 8.81 26.16
CA HIS A 466 -25.46 9.01 25.27
C HIS A 466 -24.78 7.68 24.91
N SER A 467 -23.89 7.72 23.91
CA SER A 467 -23.04 6.59 23.56
C SER A 467 -22.05 6.24 24.68
N HIS A 468 -21.80 4.95 24.92
CA HIS A 468 -20.80 4.46 25.87
C HIS A 468 -19.88 3.37 25.28
N ASP A 469 -19.69 3.40 23.95
CA ASP A 469 -18.67 2.68 23.20
C ASP A 469 -17.87 3.73 22.43
N HIS A 470 -16.69 4.13 22.85
CA HIS A 470 -15.96 5.33 22.43
C HIS A 470 -16.67 6.66 22.77
N PRO A 471 -17.02 6.90 24.04
CA PRO A 471 -17.82 8.05 24.43
C PRO A 471 -17.11 9.40 24.18
N ASP A 472 -15.80 9.45 24.30
CA ASP A 472 -14.95 10.60 24.00
C ASP A 472 -15.16 11.14 22.58
N ARG A 473 -15.36 10.27 21.62
CA ARG A 473 -15.58 10.60 20.21
C ARG A 473 -17.06 10.68 19.86
N GLN A 474 -17.80 9.63 20.17
CA GLN A 474 -19.18 9.50 19.70
C GLN A 474 -20.11 10.54 20.32
N GLN A 475 -19.90 10.92 21.59
CA GLN A 475 -20.61 12.06 22.19
C GLN A 475 -20.17 13.39 21.57
N ALA A 476 -18.86 13.59 21.36
CA ALA A 476 -18.34 14.80 20.71
C ALA A 476 -18.89 14.98 19.29
N LEU A 477 -19.20 13.88 18.60
CA LEU A 477 -19.83 13.88 17.27
C LEU A 477 -21.36 14.07 17.30
N GLY A 478 -22.01 14.03 18.49
CA GLY A 478 -23.44 14.33 18.64
C GLY A 478 -24.32 13.22 19.21
N LEU A 479 -23.77 12.06 19.64
CA LEU A 479 -24.58 10.98 20.23
C LEU A 479 -24.92 11.23 21.69
N TYR A 480 -25.79 12.17 21.95
CA TYR A 480 -26.36 12.48 23.25
C TYR A 480 -27.77 13.07 23.11
N GLY A 481 -28.57 12.96 24.13
CA GLY A 481 -29.92 13.56 24.19
C GLY A 481 -30.46 13.62 25.61
N ALA A 482 -31.42 14.50 25.86
CA ALA A 482 -32.03 14.69 27.17
C ALA A 482 -33.07 13.60 27.46
N LEU A 483 -33.12 13.15 28.72
CA LEU A 483 -34.15 12.30 29.28
C LEU A 483 -34.77 13.01 30.50
N LEU A 484 -36.00 13.40 30.37
CA LEU A 484 -36.76 14.07 31.44
C LEU A 484 -37.75 13.11 32.06
N ILE A 485 -37.70 12.97 33.36
CA ILE A 485 -38.55 12.06 34.11
C ILE A 485 -39.39 12.90 35.10
N ALA A 486 -40.67 13.06 34.82
CA ALA A 486 -41.57 13.73 35.71
C ALA A 486 -41.78 12.89 36.99
N PRO A 487 -41.98 13.53 38.17
CA PRO A 487 -42.27 12.81 39.37
C PRO A 487 -43.64 12.12 39.26
N LYS A 488 -43.77 10.95 39.91
CA LYS A 488 -45.04 10.22 39.98
C LYS A 488 -46.18 11.04 40.65
N ASP A 489 -45.82 11.83 41.66
CA ASP A 489 -46.71 12.80 42.26
C ASP A 489 -46.50 14.16 41.60
N PRO A 490 -47.47 14.68 40.81
CA PRO A 490 -47.32 15.99 40.13
C PRO A 490 -47.17 17.19 41.10
N SER A 491 -47.52 17.01 42.40
CA SER A 491 -47.32 18.06 43.41
C SER A 491 -45.85 18.27 43.79
N ALA A 492 -44.98 17.27 43.51
CA ALA A 492 -43.54 17.38 43.71
C ALA A 492 -42.82 18.14 42.61
N GLU A 493 -43.51 18.45 41.48
CA GLU A 493 -42.92 19.20 40.39
C GLU A 493 -42.90 20.71 40.72
N VAL A 494 -41.75 21.35 40.45
CA VAL A 494 -41.59 22.81 40.64
C VAL A 494 -42.41 23.52 39.56
N LYS A 495 -43.35 24.33 40.00
CA LYS A 495 -44.15 25.16 39.06
C LYS A 495 -43.30 26.33 38.57
N ALA A 496 -43.20 26.45 37.26
CA ALA A 496 -42.54 27.56 36.58
C ALA A 496 -43.42 28.12 35.48
N ASP A 497 -43.27 29.42 35.16
CA ASP A 497 -43.97 30.03 34.04
C ASP A 497 -43.41 29.57 32.69
N LEU A 498 -42.12 29.25 32.65
CA LEU A 498 -41.40 28.76 31.47
C LEU A 498 -40.42 27.66 31.88
N ASP A 499 -40.36 26.62 31.08
CA ASP A 499 -39.44 25.49 31.26
C ASP A 499 -38.62 25.26 30.01
N TYR A 500 -37.29 25.18 30.17
CA TYR A 500 -36.33 24.99 29.07
C TYR A 500 -35.42 23.83 29.35
N ALA A 501 -35.28 22.92 28.39
CA ALA A 501 -34.22 21.93 28.38
C ALA A 501 -33.03 22.44 27.56
N ILE A 502 -31.94 22.81 28.23
CA ILE A 502 -30.72 23.33 27.60
C ILE A 502 -29.63 22.27 27.65
N GLN A 503 -29.07 21.93 26.49
CA GLN A 503 -27.93 21.03 26.36
C GLN A 503 -26.76 21.80 25.74
N LEU A 504 -25.58 21.69 26.37
CA LEU A 504 -24.35 22.37 25.93
C LEU A 504 -23.45 21.38 25.20
N GLN A 505 -22.90 21.80 24.07
CA GLN A 505 -21.98 21.04 23.25
C GLN A 505 -20.90 21.93 22.67
N GLU A 506 -19.66 21.46 22.66
CA GLU A 506 -18.57 22.09 21.95
C GLU A 506 -18.33 21.41 20.60
N TRP A 507 -18.17 22.22 19.56
CA TRP A 507 -17.77 21.79 18.24
C TRP A 507 -16.42 22.41 17.91
N LEU A 508 -15.37 21.61 17.86
CA LEU A 508 -14.02 22.07 17.53
C LEU A 508 -13.84 22.05 16.01
N LYS A 509 -13.73 23.23 15.41
CA LYS A 509 -13.31 23.34 14.01
C LYS A 509 -11.82 23.04 13.93
N ARG A 510 -11.44 21.94 13.29
CA ARG A 510 -10.05 21.63 12.96
C ARG A 510 -9.81 21.97 11.49
N GLU A 511 -8.65 22.61 11.21
CA GLU A 511 -8.30 23.04 9.84
C GLU A 511 -8.20 21.89 8.84
N TRP A 512 -8.11 20.66 9.33
CA TRP A 512 -7.85 19.45 8.56
C TRP A 512 -9.00 18.44 8.56
N LEU A 513 -10.02 18.69 9.33
CA LEU A 513 -11.21 17.87 9.43
C LEU A 513 -12.40 18.81 9.30
N THR A 514 -13.16 18.68 8.25
CA THR A 514 -14.52 19.16 8.19
C THR A 514 -15.37 18.17 8.97
N TYR A 515 -15.72 18.55 10.20
CA TYR A 515 -16.78 17.85 10.88
C TYR A 515 -18.12 18.26 10.28
#